data_ab7b721c1964212b67712005c2183ca2
#
_entry.id   ab7b721c1964212b67712005c2183ca2
#
_cell.length_a   1.000
_cell.length_b   1.000
_cell.length_c   1.000
_cell.angle_alpha   90.00
_cell.angle_beta   90.00
_cell.angle_gamma   90.00
#
_symmetry.space_group_name_H-M   'P 1'
#
loop_
_entity.id
_entity.type
_entity.pdbx_description
1 polymer ?
#
loop_
_entity_poly.entity_id
_entity_poly.type
_entity_poly.pdbx_seq_one_letter_code
_entity_poly.pdbx_strand_id
1 'polypeptide(L)'
;MTITQLRQRYEKHPNIEALNRILDDTTLKHFYCGGLSASSSSLLASVLISKEKHPFVFILGNLEEAGYFYHDLVQLLGEEKVLFFPSSFRRAIKYGQKDAANEILRTEVLSRLQKQEKGLCIVTYPDALAEKVVSQQELQEKTLKLFQGDRVDMQFVVDVLREFNFEFVDYVYEPGQYAVRGSIIDVFSFSSEYPYRIDFFGDEIESLRTFEVQSQLSKEKRNDVVIVPDLSRGLSKQGGNLISFLDFLSADTILA
;
A
#
# COMPACT_ATOMS: atom_id res chain seq x y z
N MET A 1 11.83 30.98 1.26
CA MET A 1 11.07 30.30 0.19
C MET A 1 10.59 28.97 0.75
N THR A 2 9.29 28.69 0.72
CA THR A 2 8.73 27.43 1.21
C THR A 2 8.87 26.33 0.14
N ILE A 3 8.78 25.06 0.54
CA ILE A 3 8.77 23.90 -0.38
C ILE A 3 7.65 24.05 -1.44
N THR A 4 6.46 24.50 -1.01
CA THR A 4 5.33 24.76 -1.90
C THR A 4 5.65 25.82 -2.96
N GLN A 5 6.29 26.92 -2.58
CA GLN A 5 6.71 27.97 -3.52
C GLN A 5 7.79 27.47 -4.50
N LEU A 6 8.71 26.62 -4.04
CA LEU A 6 9.72 26.02 -4.89
C LEU A 6 9.06 25.10 -5.93
N ARG A 7 8.14 24.22 -5.50
CA ARG A 7 7.40 23.31 -6.38
C ARG A 7 6.58 24.08 -7.43
N GLN A 8 5.89 25.14 -7.05
CA GLN A 8 5.15 26.01 -7.98
C GLN A 8 6.04 26.67 -9.05
N ARG A 9 7.29 27.01 -8.72
CA ARG A 9 8.26 27.52 -9.71
C ARG A 9 8.69 26.42 -10.69
N TYR A 10 8.92 25.21 -10.19
CA TYR A 10 9.23 24.07 -11.05
C TYR A 10 8.08 23.75 -12.01
N GLU A 11 6.85 23.76 -11.54
CA GLU A 11 5.65 23.51 -12.36
C GLU A 11 5.55 24.41 -13.60
N LYS A 12 5.98 25.67 -13.47
CA LYS A 12 5.94 26.67 -14.53
C LYS A 12 7.17 26.65 -15.44
N HIS A 13 8.12 25.72 -15.20
CA HIS A 13 9.31 25.64 -16.03
C HIS A 13 8.98 25.02 -17.40
N PRO A 14 9.43 25.63 -18.54
CA PRO A 14 9.09 25.14 -19.88
C PRO A 14 9.43 23.66 -20.14
N ASN A 15 10.54 23.18 -19.59
CA ASN A 15 10.93 21.77 -19.72
C ASN A 15 9.95 20.83 -18.99
N ILE A 16 9.37 21.25 -17.88
CA ILE A 16 8.37 20.46 -17.14
C ILE A 16 7.05 20.43 -17.90
N GLU A 17 6.65 21.55 -18.50
CA GLU A 17 5.47 21.58 -19.38
C GLU A 17 5.67 20.68 -20.60
N ALA A 18 6.85 20.70 -21.20
CA ALA A 18 7.20 19.81 -22.31
C ALA A 18 7.16 18.33 -21.88
N LEU A 19 7.74 18.01 -20.70
CA LEU A 19 7.73 16.67 -20.16
C LEU A 19 6.31 16.15 -19.88
N ASN A 20 5.43 16.99 -19.32
CA ASN A 20 4.02 16.63 -19.12
C ASN A 20 3.32 16.27 -20.44
N ARG A 21 3.62 16.99 -21.54
CA ARG A 21 3.08 16.66 -22.87
C ARG A 21 3.63 15.33 -23.40
N ILE A 22 4.90 15.05 -23.14
CA ILE A 22 5.54 13.79 -23.50
C ILE A 22 4.88 12.62 -22.77
N LEU A 23 4.59 12.77 -21.48
CA LEU A 23 3.92 11.74 -20.68
C LEU A 23 2.49 11.44 -21.13
N ASP A 24 1.81 12.43 -21.72
CA ASP A 24 0.49 12.27 -22.32
C ASP A 24 0.54 11.61 -23.73
N ASP A 25 1.73 11.53 -24.36
CA ASP A 25 1.90 10.96 -25.69
C ASP A 25 2.16 9.45 -25.62
N THR A 26 1.15 8.65 -25.90
CA THR A 26 1.22 7.18 -25.86
C THR A 26 2.14 6.57 -26.92
N THR A 27 2.63 7.35 -27.90
CA THR A 27 3.57 6.89 -28.93
C THR A 27 5.01 6.86 -28.44
N LEU A 28 5.34 7.70 -27.44
CA LEU A 28 6.66 7.77 -26.84
C LEU A 28 6.77 6.80 -25.66
N LYS A 29 7.57 5.77 -25.81
CA LYS A 29 7.73 4.71 -24.80
C LYS A 29 8.89 4.94 -23.84
N HIS A 30 9.89 5.69 -24.25
CA HIS A 30 11.11 5.92 -23.48
C HIS A 30 11.58 7.36 -23.60
N PHE A 31 11.95 7.96 -22.49
CA PHE A 31 12.61 9.27 -22.45
C PHE A 31 13.65 9.29 -21.34
N TYR A 32 14.61 10.18 -21.47
CA TYR A 32 15.71 10.33 -20.52
C TYR A 32 15.75 11.75 -19.96
N CYS A 33 15.75 11.85 -18.62
CA CYS A 33 15.92 13.11 -17.91
C CYS A 33 17.36 13.19 -17.35
N GLY A 34 18.24 13.91 -18.03
CA GLY A 34 19.62 14.09 -17.57
C GLY A 34 19.82 15.35 -16.74
N GLY A 35 20.94 15.39 -15.98
CA GLY A 35 21.36 16.57 -15.21
C GLY A 35 20.65 16.76 -13.87
N LEU A 36 19.84 15.79 -13.43
CA LEU A 36 19.23 15.80 -12.10
C LEU A 36 20.27 15.39 -11.06
N SER A 37 20.38 16.16 -9.98
CA SER A 37 21.30 15.89 -8.87
C SER A 37 20.60 16.07 -7.53
N ALA A 38 21.00 15.24 -6.56
CA ALA A 38 20.41 15.24 -5.21
C ALA A 38 18.87 15.22 -5.25
N SER A 39 18.17 15.97 -4.42
CA SER A 39 16.70 16.01 -4.36
C SER A 39 16.01 16.69 -5.55
N SER A 40 16.74 17.06 -6.64
CA SER A 40 16.10 17.61 -7.84
C SER A 40 15.23 16.58 -8.57
N SER A 41 15.58 15.29 -8.50
CA SER A 41 14.77 14.19 -9.01
C SER A 41 13.46 14.03 -8.23
N SER A 42 13.51 14.06 -6.92
CA SER A 42 12.33 13.99 -6.05
C SER A 42 11.41 15.20 -6.27
N LEU A 43 11.97 16.40 -6.44
CA LEU A 43 11.21 17.60 -6.72
C LEU A 43 10.53 17.51 -8.10
N LEU A 44 11.24 17.07 -9.14
CA LEU A 44 10.67 16.84 -10.47
C LEU A 44 9.52 15.81 -10.40
N ALA A 45 9.77 14.65 -9.78
CA ALA A 45 8.78 13.60 -9.60
C ALA A 45 7.52 14.13 -8.90
N SER A 46 7.68 14.92 -7.82
CA SER A 46 6.55 15.49 -7.08
C SER A 46 5.64 16.38 -7.93
N VAL A 47 6.20 17.08 -8.91
CA VAL A 47 5.41 17.91 -9.83
C VAL A 47 4.66 17.06 -10.85
N LEU A 48 5.28 16.01 -11.37
CA LEU A 48 4.64 15.09 -12.33
C LEU A 48 3.48 14.31 -11.69
N ILE A 49 3.72 13.76 -10.49
CA ILE A 49 2.71 13.00 -9.73
C ILE A 49 1.51 13.87 -9.37
N SER A 50 1.71 15.15 -9.06
CA SER A 50 0.62 16.06 -8.66
C SER A 50 -0.46 16.28 -9.73
N LYS A 51 -0.22 15.89 -10.99
CA LYS A 51 -1.22 15.90 -12.06
C LYS A 51 -2.23 14.75 -11.97
N GLU A 52 -1.94 13.72 -11.18
CA GLU A 52 -2.81 12.56 -10.89
C GLU A 52 -3.34 11.82 -12.13
N LYS A 53 -2.60 11.91 -13.25
CA LYS A 53 -3.01 11.28 -14.52
C LYS A 53 -2.68 9.80 -14.56
N HIS A 54 -1.48 9.46 -14.12
CA HIS A 54 -0.90 8.12 -14.20
C HIS A 54 -0.38 7.66 -12.85
N PRO A 55 -0.40 6.36 -12.54
CA PRO A 55 0.41 5.80 -11.48
C PRO A 55 1.90 5.85 -11.86
N PHE A 56 2.77 6.10 -10.88
CA PHE A 56 4.22 6.10 -11.07
C PHE A 56 4.87 5.01 -10.23
N VAL A 57 5.82 4.30 -10.81
CA VAL A 57 6.72 3.39 -10.09
C VAL A 57 8.15 3.82 -10.32
N PHE A 58 8.79 4.31 -9.26
CA PHE A 58 10.20 4.70 -9.25
C PHE A 58 11.06 3.52 -8.77
N ILE A 59 12.00 3.12 -9.62
CA ILE A 59 12.89 1.97 -9.37
C ILE A 59 14.29 2.50 -9.13
N LEU A 60 14.68 2.65 -7.87
CA LEU A 60 15.99 3.17 -7.47
C LEU A 60 17.02 2.02 -7.43
N GLY A 61 18.31 2.35 -7.43
CA GLY A 61 19.39 1.38 -7.54
C GLY A 61 19.47 0.37 -6.39
N ASN A 62 19.04 0.77 -5.18
CA ASN A 62 19.09 -0.05 -3.98
C ASN A 62 18.12 0.46 -2.90
N LEU A 63 18.00 -0.28 -1.79
CA LEU A 63 17.15 0.05 -0.65
C LEU A 63 17.43 1.43 -0.06
N GLU A 64 18.71 1.83 0.06
CA GLU A 64 19.09 3.09 0.68
C GLU A 64 18.66 4.28 -0.18
N GLU A 65 18.95 4.25 -1.46
CA GLU A 65 18.50 5.26 -2.42
C GLU A 65 16.98 5.34 -2.49
N ALA A 66 16.30 4.19 -2.53
CA ALA A 66 14.84 4.12 -2.52
C ALA A 66 14.25 4.74 -1.24
N GLY A 67 14.86 4.47 -0.08
CA GLY A 67 14.45 5.03 1.20
C GLY A 67 14.57 6.55 1.25
N TYR A 68 15.69 7.12 0.79
CA TYR A 68 15.86 8.57 0.71
C TYR A 68 14.86 9.22 -0.26
N PHE A 69 14.69 8.64 -1.45
CA PHE A 69 13.76 9.15 -2.45
C PHE A 69 12.30 9.10 -1.96
N TYR A 70 11.91 7.98 -1.33
CA TYR A 70 10.61 7.83 -0.68
C TYR A 70 10.37 8.92 0.37
N HIS A 71 11.33 9.10 1.28
CA HIS A 71 11.21 10.11 2.34
C HIS A 71 11.06 11.53 1.78
N ASP A 72 11.86 11.89 0.76
CA ASP A 72 11.74 13.17 0.06
C ASP A 72 10.33 13.36 -0.52
N LEU A 73 9.81 12.33 -1.21
CA LEU A 73 8.47 12.40 -1.82
C LEU A 73 7.36 12.50 -0.77
N VAL A 74 7.47 11.79 0.35
CA VAL A 74 6.52 11.91 1.47
C VAL A 74 6.49 13.33 2.01
N GLN A 75 7.65 13.99 2.17
CA GLN A 75 7.73 15.40 2.60
C GLN A 75 7.12 16.36 1.57
N LEU A 76 7.16 16.02 0.28
CA LEU A 76 6.66 16.88 -0.80
C LEU A 76 5.16 16.68 -1.10
N LEU A 77 4.64 15.47 -0.95
CA LEU A 77 3.30 15.07 -1.41
C LEU A 77 2.36 14.60 -0.28
N GLY A 78 2.90 14.26 0.88
CA GLY A 78 2.19 13.60 1.98
C GLY A 78 2.23 12.06 1.89
N GLU A 79 2.04 11.42 3.04
CA GLU A 79 2.12 9.95 3.19
C GLU A 79 1.03 9.21 2.39
N GLU A 80 -0.14 9.81 2.23
CA GLU A 80 -1.27 9.17 1.55
C GLU A 80 -1.02 8.89 0.07
N LYS A 81 -0.13 9.64 -0.60
CA LYS A 81 0.11 9.53 -2.05
C LYS A 81 1.33 8.71 -2.42
N VAL A 82 2.23 8.50 -1.48
CA VAL A 82 3.52 7.86 -1.73
C VAL A 82 3.60 6.55 -0.97
N LEU A 83 3.83 5.47 -1.69
CA LEU A 83 3.92 4.13 -1.15
C LEU A 83 5.33 3.58 -1.31
N PHE A 84 5.76 2.80 -0.35
CA PHE A 84 7.02 2.08 -0.41
C PHE A 84 6.78 0.59 -0.64
N PHE A 85 7.43 0.02 -1.65
CA PHE A 85 7.36 -1.41 -1.94
C PHE A 85 8.72 -2.06 -1.68
N PRO A 86 9.00 -2.52 -0.44
CA PRO A 86 10.27 -3.11 -0.06
C PRO A 86 10.37 -4.59 -0.42
N SER A 87 11.59 -5.16 -0.32
CA SER A 87 11.79 -6.61 -0.22
C SER A 87 11.17 -7.15 1.08
N SER A 88 10.55 -8.32 1.03
CA SER A 88 9.97 -8.98 2.19
C SER A 88 11.03 -9.46 3.19
N PHE A 89 12.31 -9.52 2.79
CA PHE A 89 13.40 -10.08 3.59
C PHE A 89 14.24 -8.98 4.24
N ARG A 90 14.60 -9.17 5.51
CA ARG A 90 15.65 -8.38 6.17
C ARG A 90 17.04 -8.86 5.76
N ARG A 91 17.87 -7.96 5.22
CA ARG A 91 19.28 -8.26 4.90
C ARG A 91 20.14 -8.65 6.13
N ALA A 92 19.74 -8.29 7.34
CA ALA A 92 20.59 -8.37 8.54
C ALA A 92 20.34 -9.56 9.47
N ILE A 93 19.29 -10.35 9.29
CA ILE A 93 18.92 -11.44 10.20
C ILE A 93 18.66 -12.70 9.39
N LYS A 94 19.40 -13.80 9.72
CA LYS A 94 19.28 -15.16 9.17
C LYS A 94 18.47 -15.29 7.86
N TYR A 95 19.09 -15.74 6.80
CA TYR A 95 18.45 -16.07 5.51
C TYR A 95 17.08 -16.73 5.74
N GLY A 96 16.02 -16.12 5.19
CA GLY A 96 14.68 -16.69 5.16
C GLY A 96 13.66 -16.15 6.17
N GLN A 97 14.00 -15.24 7.06
CA GLN A 97 13.01 -14.57 7.91
C GLN A 97 12.42 -13.34 7.19
N LYS A 98 11.12 -13.39 6.97
CA LYS A 98 10.34 -12.26 6.44
C LYS A 98 10.12 -11.21 7.53
N ASP A 99 10.11 -9.96 7.11
CA ASP A 99 9.79 -8.82 7.97
C ASP A 99 8.30 -8.51 7.87
N ALA A 100 7.58 -8.67 8.98
CA ALA A 100 6.14 -8.39 9.01
C ALA A 100 5.79 -6.94 8.61
N ALA A 101 6.63 -5.97 8.97
CA ALA A 101 6.44 -4.58 8.56
C ALA A 101 6.55 -4.40 7.05
N ASN A 102 7.53 -5.06 6.41
CA ASN A 102 7.68 -5.02 4.96
C ASN A 102 6.51 -5.72 4.25
N GLU A 103 5.98 -6.82 4.80
CA GLU A 103 4.81 -7.50 4.23
C GLU A 103 3.55 -6.62 4.27
N ILE A 104 3.37 -5.81 5.33
CA ILE A 104 2.28 -4.83 5.41
C ILE A 104 2.41 -3.82 4.29
N LEU A 105 3.58 -3.20 4.12
CA LEU A 105 3.83 -2.22 3.06
C LEU A 105 3.58 -2.79 1.67
N ARG A 106 4.04 -4.03 1.42
CA ARG A 106 3.79 -4.74 0.14
C ARG A 106 2.31 -4.99 -0.08
N THR A 107 1.61 -5.47 0.94
CA THR A 107 0.17 -5.77 0.87
C THR A 107 -0.64 -4.49 0.66
N GLU A 108 -0.28 -3.40 1.31
CA GLU A 108 -0.90 -2.08 1.10
C GLU A 108 -0.77 -1.62 -0.35
N VAL A 109 0.44 -1.70 -0.93
CA VAL A 109 0.67 -1.34 -2.34
C VAL A 109 -0.23 -2.16 -3.27
N LEU A 110 -0.26 -3.49 -3.11
CA LEU A 110 -1.09 -4.37 -3.95
C LEU A 110 -2.59 -4.05 -3.80
N SER A 111 -3.05 -3.82 -2.56
CA SER A 111 -4.45 -3.48 -2.29
C SER A 111 -4.87 -2.15 -2.91
N ARG A 112 -3.99 -1.13 -2.89
CA ARG A 112 -4.27 0.18 -3.47
C ARG A 112 -4.19 0.17 -5.00
N LEU A 113 -3.27 -0.59 -5.57
CA LEU A 113 -3.23 -0.83 -7.02
C LEU A 113 -4.51 -1.53 -7.52
N GLN A 114 -5.02 -2.51 -6.76
CA GLN A 114 -6.27 -3.20 -7.09
C GLN A 114 -7.48 -2.28 -7.10
N LYS A 115 -7.50 -1.24 -6.26
CA LYS A 115 -8.55 -0.22 -6.23
C LYS A 115 -8.46 0.77 -7.40
N GLN A 116 -7.41 0.70 -8.21
CA GLN A 116 -7.12 1.63 -9.32
C GLN A 116 -7.11 3.10 -8.86
N GLU A 117 -6.56 3.37 -7.68
CA GLU A 117 -6.44 4.72 -7.16
C GLU A 117 -5.56 5.56 -8.08
N LYS A 118 -6.03 6.77 -8.42
CA LYS A 118 -5.30 7.68 -9.31
C LYS A 118 -4.17 8.39 -8.57
N GLY A 119 -3.10 8.72 -9.31
CA GLY A 119 -1.99 9.51 -8.78
C GLY A 119 -1.14 8.78 -7.73
N LEU A 120 -1.20 7.45 -7.67
CA LEU A 120 -0.34 6.65 -6.82
C LEU A 120 1.13 6.78 -7.25
N CYS A 121 1.99 6.97 -6.27
CA CYS A 121 3.43 6.94 -6.43
C CYS A 121 4.00 5.79 -5.61
N ILE A 122 4.66 4.86 -6.28
CA ILE A 122 5.28 3.70 -5.64
C ILE A 122 6.80 3.84 -5.81
N VAL A 123 7.53 3.71 -4.72
CA VAL A 123 9.00 3.70 -4.71
C VAL A 123 9.49 2.31 -4.37
N THR A 124 10.41 1.78 -5.18
CA THR A 124 10.93 0.42 -5.02
C THR A 124 12.37 0.29 -5.52
N TYR A 125 12.92 -0.91 -5.51
CA TYR A 125 14.28 -1.24 -5.94
C TYR A 125 14.35 -2.68 -6.45
N PRO A 126 15.41 -3.09 -7.18
CA PRO A 126 15.46 -4.38 -7.89
C PRO A 126 15.24 -5.61 -7.02
N ASP A 127 15.80 -5.65 -5.80
CA ASP A 127 15.63 -6.81 -4.91
C ASP A 127 14.15 -7.04 -4.57
N ALA A 128 13.37 -5.96 -4.36
CA ALA A 128 11.95 -6.04 -4.07
C ALA A 128 11.14 -6.53 -5.28
N LEU A 129 11.53 -6.10 -6.49
CA LEU A 129 10.88 -6.49 -7.75
C LEU A 129 11.20 -7.94 -8.16
N ALA A 130 12.34 -8.50 -7.71
CA ALA A 130 12.69 -9.88 -7.96
C ALA A 130 11.76 -10.88 -7.24
N GLU A 131 11.07 -10.41 -6.20
CA GLU A 131 10.11 -11.21 -5.46
C GLU A 131 8.75 -11.21 -6.15
N LYS A 132 8.22 -12.40 -6.36
CA LYS A 132 6.87 -12.57 -6.90
C LYS A 132 5.79 -12.14 -5.90
N VAL A 133 4.64 -11.75 -6.42
CA VAL A 133 3.44 -11.35 -5.67
C VAL A 133 2.25 -12.24 -6.06
N VAL A 134 1.19 -12.23 -5.26
CA VAL A 134 -0.09 -12.87 -5.59
C VAL A 134 -0.71 -12.20 -6.82
N SER A 135 -1.49 -12.95 -7.60
CA SER A 135 -2.26 -12.37 -8.70
C SER A 135 -3.37 -11.44 -8.20
N GLN A 136 -3.87 -10.55 -9.07
CA GLN A 136 -5.00 -9.67 -8.73
C GLN A 136 -6.25 -10.48 -8.34
N GLN A 137 -6.49 -11.60 -9.02
CA GLN A 137 -7.61 -12.49 -8.71
C GLN A 137 -7.47 -13.11 -7.31
N GLU A 138 -6.30 -13.64 -6.98
CA GLU A 138 -6.05 -14.26 -5.68
C GLU A 138 -6.12 -13.21 -4.55
N LEU A 139 -5.63 -11.99 -4.77
CA LEU A 139 -5.79 -10.90 -3.81
C LEU A 139 -7.27 -10.56 -3.59
N GLN A 140 -8.08 -10.55 -4.66
CA GLN A 140 -9.52 -10.28 -4.56
C GLN A 140 -10.25 -11.36 -3.76
N GLU A 141 -9.94 -12.62 -4.01
CA GLU A 141 -10.52 -13.77 -3.31
C GLU A 141 -10.14 -13.78 -1.81
N LYS A 142 -8.95 -13.28 -1.47
CA LYS A 142 -8.44 -13.19 -0.09
C LYS A 142 -8.69 -11.82 0.56
N THR A 143 -9.61 -11.03 0.04
CA THR A 143 -9.94 -9.72 0.60
C THR A 143 -11.38 -9.71 1.12
N LEU A 144 -11.56 -9.51 2.41
CA LEU A 144 -12.87 -9.25 3.00
C LEU A 144 -13.10 -7.74 3.11
N LYS A 145 -14.15 -7.24 2.44
CA LYS A 145 -14.60 -5.84 2.54
C LYS A 145 -15.89 -5.78 3.31
N LEU A 146 -15.95 -4.88 4.30
CA LEU A 146 -17.14 -4.66 5.11
C LEU A 146 -17.44 -3.16 5.14
N PHE A 147 -18.72 -2.82 5.06
CA PHE A 147 -19.19 -1.43 5.12
C PHE A 147 -20.08 -1.22 6.35
N GLN A 148 -20.07 0.00 6.85
CA GLN A 148 -21.04 0.39 7.89
C GLN A 148 -22.47 0.24 7.33
N GLY A 149 -23.35 -0.41 8.10
CA GLY A 149 -24.71 -0.74 7.69
C GLY A 149 -24.86 -2.06 6.94
N ASP A 150 -23.76 -2.77 6.63
CA ASP A 150 -23.86 -4.12 6.09
C ASP A 150 -24.56 -5.06 7.06
N ARG A 151 -25.40 -5.94 6.52
CA ARG A 151 -26.01 -7.03 7.27
C ARG A 151 -25.24 -8.31 7.03
N VAL A 152 -24.44 -8.66 7.99
CA VAL A 152 -23.57 -9.84 7.96
C VAL A 152 -23.50 -10.46 9.35
N ASP A 153 -23.64 -11.78 9.41
CA ASP A 153 -23.49 -12.53 10.67
C ASP A 153 -22.04 -12.34 11.20
N MET A 154 -21.95 -11.93 12.46
CA MET A 154 -20.68 -11.80 13.16
C MET A 154 -19.86 -13.10 13.11
N GLN A 155 -20.53 -14.27 13.23
CA GLN A 155 -19.85 -15.57 13.15
C GLN A 155 -19.25 -15.83 11.76
N PHE A 156 -19.91 -15.41 10.68
CA PHE A 156 -19.36 -15.47 9.34
C PHE A 156 -18.05 -14.71 9.23
N VAL A 157 -17.99 -13.48 9.79
CA VAL A 157 -16.73 -12.69 9.80
C VAL A 157 -15.62 -13.43 10.56
N VAL A 158 -15.95 -14.01 11.72
CA VAL A 158 -14.99 -14.80 12.51
C VAL A 158 -14.50 -16.03 11.72
N ASP A 159 -15.38 -16.71 11.01
CA ASP A 159 -14.99 -17.89 10.23
C ASP A 159 -14.09 -17.53 9.04
N VAL A 160 -14.34 -16.40 8.37
CA VAL A 160 -13.44 -15.86 7.33
C VAL A 160 -12.08 -15.50 7.92
N LEU A 161 -12.02 -14.86 9.09
CA LEU A 161 -10.76 -14.54 9.75
C LEU A 161 -9.94 -15.81 10.09
N ARG A 162 -10.60 -16.88 10.50
CA ARG A 162 -9.95 -18.20 10.72
C ARG A 162 -9.44 -18.81 9.42
N GLU A 163 -10.25 -18.77 8.35
CA GLU A 163 -9.83 -19.23 7.01
C GLU A 163 -8.61 -18.46 6.50
N PHE A 164 -8.57 -17.16 6.77
CA PHE A 164 -7.45 -16.29 6.48
C PHE A 164 -6.23 -16.48 7.40
N ASN A 165 -6.30 -17.46 8.33
CA ASN A 165 -5.26 -17.78 9.32
C ASN A 165 -4.91 -16.61 10.25
N PHE A 166 -5.88 -15.75 10.58
CA PHE A 166 -5.72 -14.80 11.68
C PHE A 166 -5.68 -15.54 13.02
N GLU A 167 -4.82 -15.10 13.90
CA GLU A 167 -4.67 -15.64 15.26
C GLU A 167 -5.71 -15.02 16.20
N PHE A 168 -6.45 -15.88 16.91
CA PHE A 168 -7.37 -15.42 17.96
C PHE A 168 -6.60 -15.07 19.22
N VAL A 169 -6.79 -13.85 19.74
CA VAL A 169 -6.13 -13.30 20.93
C VAL A 169 -7.13 -12.57 21.84
N ASP A 170 -6.75 -12.30 23.08
CA ASP A 170 -7.58 -11.49 24.00
C ASP A 170 -7.57 -10.00 23.62
N TYR A 171 -6.40 -9.50 23.19
CA TYR A 171 -6.19 -8.13 22.72
C TYR A 171 -5.30 -8.13 21.46
N VAL A 172 -5.67 -7.30 20.52
CA VAL A 172 -4.96 -7.19 19.23
C VAL A 172 -3.78 -6.23 19.36
N TYR A 173 -2.57 -6.72 19.05
CA TYR A 173 -1.33 -5.94 19.08
C TYR A 173 -0.56 -5.95 17.76
N GLU A 174 -0.71 -6.99 16.95
CA GLU A 174 0.08 -7.21 15.74
C GLU A 174 -0.83 -7.58 14.55
N PRO A 175 -0.42 -7.26 13.31
CA PRO A 175 -1.12 -7.70 12.11
C PRO A 175 -1.29 -9.22 12.07
N GLY A 176 -2.45 -9.66 11.60
CA GLY A 176 -2.83 -11.08 11.59
C GLY A 176 -3.49 -11.55 12.87
N GLN A 177 -3.77 -10.67 13.82
CA GLN A 177 -4.50 -10.98 15.05
C GLN A 177 -5.95 -10.48 14.98
N TYR A 178 -6.84 -11.19 15.66
CA TYR A 178 -8.20 -10.73 15.93
C TYR A 178 -8.67 -11.11 17.33
N ALA A 179 -9.60 -10.33 17.89
CA ALA A 179 -10.25 -10.56 19.17
C ALA A 179 -11.76 -10.38 19.04
N VAL A 180 -12.53 -11.14 19.83
CA VAL A 180 -14.00 -11.05 19.89
C VAL A 180 -14.42 -10.74 21.32
N ARG A 181 -15.15 -9.64 21.50
CA ARG A 181 -15.62 -9.21 22.82
C ARG A 181 -17.07 -8.72 22.74
N GLY A 182 -18.01 -9.59 23.15
CA GLY A 182 -19.44 -9.30 23.01
C GLY A 182 -19.84 -9.09 21.55
N SER A 183 -20.32 -7.91 21.19
CA SER A 183 -20.70 -7.52 19.83
C SER A 183 -19.54 -6.91 19.03
N ILE A 184 -18.31 -6.96 19.52
CA ILE A 184 -17.17 -6.27 18.91
C ILE A 184 -16.17 -7.30 18.37
N ILE A 185 -15.73 -7.10 17.11
CA ILE A 185 -14.56 -7.74 16.54
C ILE A 185 -13.47 -6.68 16.38
N ASP A 186 -12.33 -6.91 17.02
CA ASP A 186 -11.09 -6.18 16.75
C ASP A 186 -10.22 -7.02 15.81
N VAL A 187 -9.69 -6.43 14.75
CA VAL A 187 -8.86 -7.15 13.77
C VAL A 187 -7.75 -6.27 13.22
N PHE A 188 -6.54 -6.80 13.13
CA PHE A 188 -5.41 -6.09 12.53
C PHE A 188 -5.07 -6.71 11.16
N SER A 189 -5.55 -6.04 10.11
CA SER A 189 -5.30 -6.41 8.73
C SER A 189 -3.85 -6.14 8.32
N PHE A 190 -3.30 -6.94 7.40
CA PHE A 190 -2.01 -6.64 6.75
C PHE A 190 -2.09 -5.50 5.72
N SER A 191 -3.26 -4.95 5.45
CA SER A 191 -3.46 -3.81 4.55
C SER A 191 -3.68 -2.49 5.27
N SER A 192 -3.45 -2.41 6.57
CA SER A 192 -3.73 -1.22 7.38
C SER A 192 -2.64 -0.99 8.42
N GLU A 193 -2.31 0.27 8.65
CA GLU A 193 -1.37 0.70 9.70
C GLU A 193 -1.97 0.53 11.11
N TYR A 194 -3.30 0.67 11.23
CA TYR A 194 -4.02 0.57 12.50
C TYR A 194 -5.02 -0.57 12.46
N PRO A 195 -5.25 -1.27 13.59
CA PRO A 195 -6.29 -2.28 13.67
C PRO A 195 -7.69 -1.64 13.57
N TYR A 196 -8.63 -2.43 13.08
CA TYR A 196 -10.03 -2.08 12.97
C TYR A 196 -10.82 -2.63 14.15
N ARG A 197 -11.81 -1.84 14.59
CA ARG A 197 -12.86 -2.24 15.53
C ARG A 197 -14.19 -2.19 14.81
N ILE A 198 -14.85 -3.35 14.72
CA ILE A 198 -16.11 -3.57 14.05
C ILE A 198 -17.15 -3.83 15.15
N ASP A 199 -18.11 -2.95 15.28
CA ASP A 199 -19.17 -3.04 16.31
C ASP A 199 -20.47 -3.47 15.65
N PHE A 200 -21.10 -4.50 16.18
CA PHE A 200 -22.33 -5.10 15.66
C PHE A 200 -23.53 -4.77 16.54
N PHE A 201 -24.66 -4.50 15.90
CA PHE A 201 -25.97 -4.51 16.55
C PHE A 201 -26.83 -5.59 15.91
N GLY A 202 -26.92 -6.76 16.56
CA GLY A 202 -27.45 -7.97 15.93
C GLY A 202 -26.59 -8.40 14.75
N ASP A 203 -27.20 -8.47 13.55
CA ASP A 203 -26.53 -8.85 12.29
C ASP A 203 -26.08 -7.61 11.47
N GLU A 204 -26.21 -6.39 12.02
CA GLU A 204 -25.85 -5.16 11.31
C GLU A 204 -24.54 -4.59 11.86
N ILE A 205 -23.65 -4.16 10.98
CA ILE A 205 -22.43 -3.43 11.34
C ILE A 205 -22.83 -2.00 11.71
N GLU A 206 -22.92 -1.71 13.01
CA GLU A 206 -23.32 -0.40 13.53
C GLU A 206 -22.22 0.64 13.32
N SER A 207 -20.97 0.29 13.61
CA SER A 207 -19.85 1.22 13.46
C SER A 207 -18.55 0.53 13.11
N LEU A 208 -17.73 1.25 12.31
CA LEU A 208 -16.37 0.88 11.94
C LEU A 208 -15.41 1.99 12.39
N ARG A 209 -14.28 1.61 12.99
CA ARG A 209 -13.27 2.58 13.44
C ARG A 209 -11.89 1.94 13.49
N THR A 210 -10.86 2.75 13.40
CA THR A 210 -9.50 2.35 13.76
C THR A 210 -9.26 2.62 15.25
N PHE A 211 -8.28 1.94 15.84
CA PHE A 211 -7.88 2.19 17.22
C PHE A 211 -6.36 2.09 17.39
N GLU A 212 -5.88 2.71 18.46
CA GLU A 212 -4.47 2.70 18.83
C GLU A 212 -4.13 1.43 19.60
N VAL A 213 -3.09 0.71 19.16
CA VAL A 213 -2.69 -0.58 19.73
C VAL A 213 -2.34 -0.48 21.22
N GLN A 214 -1.55 0.52 21.62
CA GLN A 214 -1.08 0.63 23.01
C GLN A 214 -2.18 1.04 23.99
N SER A 215 -2.99 2.01 23.62
CA SER A 215 -4.06 2.54 24.49
C SER A 215 -5.39 1.81 24.33
N GLN A 216 -5.56 1.03 23.26
CA GLN A 216 -6.84 0.40 22.85
C GLN A 216 -7.98 1.40 22.62
N LEU A 217 -7.67 2.71 22.51
CA LEU A 217 -8.65 3.77 22.30
C LEU A 217 -8.93 3.96 20.80
N SER A 218 -10.20 4.22 20.48
CA SER A 218 -10.62 4.52 19.11
C SER A 218 -9.95 5.79 18.59
N LYS A 219 -9.49 5.75 17.34
CA LYS A 219 -8.79 6.86 16.67
C LYS A 219 -9.68 7.54 15.65
N GLU A 220 -10.12 6.84 14.64
CA GLU A 220 -10.88 7.40 13.51
C GLU A 220 -12.11 6.55 13.20
N LYS A 221 -13.21 7.20 12.82
CA LYS A 221 -14.35 6.53 12.24
C LYS A 221 -14.08 6.20 10.77
N ARG A 222 -14.58 5.05 10.34
CA ARG A 222 -14.48 4.58 8.96
C ARG A 222 -15.86 4.23 8.43
N ASN A 223 -16.07 4.38 7.13
CA ASN A 223 -17.28 3.91 6.46
C ASN A 223 -17.10 2.48 5.91
N ASP A 224 -15.85 2.07 5.70
CA ASP A 224 -15.47 0.75 5.23
C ASP A 224 -14.18 0.27 5.90
N VAL A 225 -14.01 -1.04 5.91
CA VAL A 225 -12.76 -1.71 6.29
C VAL A 225 -12.40 -2.78 5.27
N VAL A 226 -11.10 -2.92 5.03
CA VAL A 226 -10.55 -3.91 4.11
C VAL A 226 -9.60 -4.81 4.88
N ILE A 227 -9.97 -6.08 4.99
CA ILE A 227 -9.20 -7.07 5.73
C ILE A 227 -8.51 -7.99 4.74
N VAL A 228 -7.19 -8.00 4.77
CA VAL A 228 -6.33 -8.83 3.94
C VAL A 228 -5.40 -9.62 4.85
N PRO A 229 -5.26 -10.94 4.65
CA PRO A 229 -4.36 -11.78 5.41
C PRO A 229 -2.89 -11.56 5.03
N ASP A 230 -1.99 -12.25 5.75
CA ASP A 230 -0.60 -12.40 5.33
C ASP A 230 -0.55 -13.18 4.00
N LEU A 231 -0.39 -12.45 2.91
CA LEU A 231 -0.33 -13.03 1.56
C LEU A 231 0.91 -13.90 1.35
N SER A 232 1.94 -13.73 2.17
CA SER A 232 3.20 -14.46 2.07
C SER A 232 3.12 -15.89 2.60
N ARG A 233 2.29 -16.15 3.61
CA ARG A 233 2.13 -17.47 4.24
C ARG A 233 1.34 -18.46 3.37
N GLY A 234 0.45 -17.98 2.54
CA GLY A 234 -0.36 -18.82 1.63
C GLY A 234 0.41 -19.36 0.43
N LEU A 235 1.50 -18.70 0.04
CA LEU A 235 2.26 -18.97 -1.18
C LEU A 235 3.11 -20.26 -1.13
N SER A 236 3.50 -20.69 0.06
CA SER A 236 4.38 -21.87 0.23
C SER A 236 3.65 -23.22 0.30
N LYS A 237 2.33 -23.25 0.50
CA LYS A 237 1.60 -24.50 0.79
C LYS A 237 0.55 -24.94 -0.23
N GLN A 238 0.06 -24.08 -1.13
CA GLN A 238 -1.10 -24.40 -2.00
C GLN A 238 -0.95 -24.07 -3.48
N GLY A 239 0.26 -23.82 -4.00
CA GLY A 239 0.46 -23.61 -5.44
C GLY A 239 -0.22 -22.35 -6.00
N GLY A 240 -0.32 -21.28 -5.21
CA GLY A 240 -0.88 -20.00 -5.62
C GLY A 240 -0.21 -19.45 -6.87
N ASN A 241 -0.98 -18.78 -7.73
CA ASN A 241 -0.48 -18.22 -8.99
C ASN A 241 0.31 -16.95 -8.73
N LEU A 242 1.64 -17.10 -8.57
CA LEU A 242 2.57 -16.02 -8.33
C LEU A 242 3.00 -15.36 -9.64
N ILE A 243 2.82 -14.05 -9.72
CA ILE A 243 3.19 -13.22 -10.86
C ILE A 243 4.32 -12.25 -10.51
N SER A 244 4.92 -11.64 -11.52
CA SER A 244 5.81 -10.49 -11.31
C SER A 244 5.00 -9.29 -10.77
N PHE A 245 5.61 -8.47 -9.90
CA PHE A 245 5.00 -7.20 -9.52
C PHE A 245 4.68 -6.32 -10.75
N LEU A 246 5.51 -6.35 -11.78
CA LEU A 246 5.29 -5.58 -13.01
C LEU A 246 4.04 -6.04 -13.77
N ASP A 247 3.70 -7.33 -13.72
CA ASP A 247 2.47 -7.86 -14.32
C ASP A 247 1.21 -7.47 -13.54
N PHE A 248 1.38 -7.00 -12.31
CA PHE A 248 0.29 -6.51 -11.47
C PHE A 248 -0.11 -5.06 -11.81
N LEU A 249 0.79 -4.32 -12.46
CA LEU A 249 0.59 -2.90 -12.79
C LEU A 249 -0.39 -2.72 -13.94
N SER A 250 -1.08 -1.58 -13.96
CA SER A 250 -1.91 -1.16 -15.10
C SER A 250 -1.04 -0.71 -16.28
N ALA A 251 -1.56 -0.83 -17.50
CA ALA A 251 -0.83 -0.51 -18.73
C ALA A 251 -0.47 0.97 -18.88
N ASP A 252 -1.13 1.85 -18.13
CA ASP A 252 -0.88 3.29 -18.09
C ASP A 252 0.11 3.71 -16.99
N THR A 253 0.69 2.75 -16.26
CA THR A 253 1.70 3.01 -15.24
C THR A 253 3.02 3.46 -15.85
N ILE A 254 3.57 4.56 -15.34
CA ILE A 254 4.87 5.08 -15.75
C ILE A 254 5.96 4.49 -14.85
N LEU A 255 6.93 3.81 -15.47
CA LEU A 255 8.13 3.31 -14.81
C LEU A 255 9.28 4.31 -14.96
N ALA A 256 9.94 4.69 -13.87
CA ALA A 256 11.02 5.69 -13.84
C ALA A 256 12.20 5.26 -12.95
#